data_058b0abb378564c528657bcda2801fd8
#
_entry.id   058b0abb378564c528657bcda2801fd8
#
_cell.length_a   1.000
_cell.length_b   1.000
_cell.length_c   1.000
_cell.angle_alpha   90.00
_cell.angle_beta   90.00
_cell.angle_gamma   90.00
#
_symmetry.space_group_name_H-M   'P 1'
#
loop_
_entity.id
_entity.type
_entity.pdbx_description
1 polymer ?
#
loop_
_entity_poly.entity_id
_entity_poly.type
_entity_poly.pdbx_seq_one_letter_code
_entity_poly.pdbx_strand_id
1 'polypeptide(L)'
;MNPYFLYSQAEHDKLSSFNGSGRFTLQVFATYVSAAELQNNIKSNVSFIRDASIELKGGYGYGAEVTYNPNITDFDVMFYLSSEYLKVKDDELLLRFENDSASSVVRFTEEYNMLPLEAGLKWNLPVSTERFKIFIGGGAGLYFGNRKRSVGPYSTSAISRKAGVSMNVLAGLEYFAERNLSLNFEFKFREASFESQDRFDVDYVNINGNVYNMDNPVYSRLLIDGTRLSIGMKYHF
;
A
#
# COMPACT_ATOMS: atom_id res chain seq x y z
N MET A 1 50.78 24.83 -18.31
CA MET A 1 49.62 23.92 -18.20
C MET A 1 49.31 23.78 -16.72
N ASN A 2 48.10 24.19 -16.27
CA ASN A 2 47.77 24.28 -14.85
C ASN A 2 47.34 22.90 -14.34
N PRO A 3 48.06 22.27 -13.41
CA PRO A 3 47.75 20.91 -12.95
C PRO A 3 46.37 20.76 -12.26
N TYR A 4 45.79 21.85 -11.83
CA TYR A 4 44.42 21.84 -11.25
C TYR A 4 43.34 21.57 -12.30
N PHE A 5 43.57 21.80 -13.57
CA PHE A 5 42.60 21.52 -14.64
C PHE A 5 42.51 20.02 -14.97
N LEU A 6 43.61 19.30 -14.86
CA LEU A 6 43.64 17.84 -15.11
C LEU A 6 43.05 17.06 -13.95
N TYR A 7 43.17 17.54 -12.72
CA TYR A 7 42.55 16.93 -11.55
C TYR A 7 41.01 17.07 -11.59
N SER A 8 40.52 18.25 -11.99
CA SER A 8 39.09 18.51 -12.12
C SER A 8 38.43 17.66 -13.22
N GLN A 9 39.11 17.45 -14.36
CA GLN A 9 38.58 16.57 -15.41
C GLN A 9 38.58 15.07 -15.00
N ALA A 10 39.62 14.60 -14.35
CA ALA A 10 39.71 13.22 -13.90
C ALA A 10 38.70 12.90 -12.77
N GLU A 11 38.38 13.87 -11.93
CA GLU A 11 37.25 13.74 -10.96
C GLU A 11 35.91 13.78 -11.68
N HIS A 12 35.72 14.69 -12.65
CA HIS A 12 34.49 14.78 -13.42
C HIS A 12 34.23 13.51 -14.24
N ASP A 13 35.27 12.90 -14.84
CA ASP A 13 35.14 11.64 -15.58
C ASP A 13 34.90 10.42 -14.68
N LYS A 14 35.46 10.40 -13.47
CA LYS A 14 35.11 9.40 -12.46
C LYS A 14 33.69 9.59 -11.91
N LEU A 15 33.24 10.81 -11.80
CA LEU A 15 31.92 11.21 -11.34
C LEU A 15 30.83 10.83 -12.37
N SER A 16 31.08 11.03 -13.66
CA SER A 16 30.16 10.63 -14.72
C SER A 16 30.00 9.11 -14.87
N SER A 17 30.93 8.31 -14.33
CA SER A 17 30.90 6.86 -14.43
C SER A 17 30.00 6.18 -13.41
N PHE A 18 29.55 6.88 -12.38
CA PHE A 18 28.64 6.34 -11.34
C PHE A 18 27.16 6.53 -11.67
N ASN A 19 26.82 7.38 -12.62
CA ASN A 19 25.45 7.46 -13.10
C ASN A 19 25.12 6.14 -13.83
N GLY A 20 24.38 5.27 -13.15
CA GLY A 20 23.78 4.11 -13.79
C GLY A 20 22.98 4.59 -15.00
N SER A 21 23.60 4.52 -16.18
CA SER A 21 23.04 5.01 -17.45
C SER A 21 21.90 4.09 -17.96
N GLY A 22 21.41 3.20 -17.13
CA GLY A 22 20.32 2.31 -17.46
C GLY A 22 19.01 3.05 -17.61
N ARG A 23 18.35 2.88 -18.75
CA ARG A 23 17.00 3.42 -18.96
C ARG A 23 15.93 2.70 -18.14
N PHE A 24 16.23 1.50 -17.70
CA PHE A 24 15.31 0.65 -16.93
C PHE A 24 15.90 0.29 -15.58
N THR A 25 15.06 0.27 -14.58
CA THR A 25 15.40 -0.32 -13.28
C THR A 25 14.33 -1.31 -12.86
N LEU A 26 14.76 -2.33 -12.16
CA LEU A 26 13.87 -3.29 -11.50
C LEU A 26 14.13 -3.22 -9.99
N GLN A 27 13.08 -2.98 -9.22
CA GLN A 27 13.11 -2.98 -7.76
C GLN A 27 12.27 -4.12 -7.21
N VAL A 28 12.75 -4.75 -6.14
CA VAL A 28 11.96 -5.56 -5.22
C VAL A 28 11.96 -4.89 -3.87
N PHE A 29 10.81 -4.92 -3.17
CA PHE A 29 10.68 -4.20 -1.90
C PHE A 29 9.77 -4.93 -0.91
N ALA A 30 10.01 -4.67 0.37
CA ALA A 30 9.09 -4.93 1.45
C ALA A 30 8.43 -3.62 1.88
N THR A 31 7.19 -3.71 2.38
CA THR A 31 6.41 -2.54 2.74
C THR A 31 5.68 -2.73 4.06
N TYR A 32 5.45 -1.62 4.75
CA TYR A 32 4.60 -1.51 5.93
C TYR A 32 3.60 -0.37 5.73
N VAL A 33 2.35 -0.60 6.06
CA VAL A 33 1.26 0.40 6.04
C VAL A 33 0.82 0.65 7.48
N SER A 34 0.77 1.91 7.89
CA SER A 34 0.57 2.29 9.29
C SER A 34 -0.84 1.98 9.81
N ALA A 35 -1.86 2.25 9.01
CA ALA A 35 -3.25 2.10 9.40
C ALA A 35 -4.16 1.88 8.18
N ALA A 36 -5.36 1.38 8.46
CA ALA A 36 -6.47 1.35 7.52
C ALA A 36 -7.78 1.55 8.31
N GLU A 37 -8.80 2.11 7.69
CA GLU A 37 -10.11 2.27 8.29
C GLU A 37 -11.14 1.37 7.60
N LEU A 38 -11.98 0.75 8.41
CA LEU A 38 -13.08 -0.09 7.95
C LEU A 38 -14.40 0.57 8.23
N GLN A 39 -15.14 0.94 7.21
CA GLN A 39 -16.53 1.33 7.29
C GLN A 39 -17.41 0.10 7.07
N ASN A 40 -18.24 -0.22 8.06
CA ASN A 40 -19.25 -1.27 7.97
C ASN A 40 -20.59 -0.64 7.59
N ASN A 41 -21.47 -1.46 6.99
CA ASN A 41 -22.86 -1.06 6.70
C ASN A 41 -22.99 0.22 5.83
N ILE A 42 -22.11 0.39 4.84
CA ILE A 42 -22.06 1.57 3.95
C ILE A 42 -23.38 1.84 3.19
N LYS A 43 -24.31 0.88 3.20
CA LYS A 43 -25.65 1.02 2.62
C LYS A 43 -26.74 1.36 3.64
N SER A 44 -26.39 1.60 4.91
CA SER A 44 -27.37 2.02 5.91
C SER A 44 -27.98 3.37 5.57
N ASN A 45 -29.29 3.50 5.73
CA ASN A 45 -29.99 4.78 5.60
C ASN A 45 -29.72 5.72 6.78
N VAL A 46 -29.19 5.20 7.89
CA VAL A 46 -28.83 5.96 9.08
C VAL A 46 -27.39 6.43 8.93
N SER A 47 -27.17 7.73 8.82
CA SER A 47 -25.84 8.31 8.57
C SER A 47 -24.82 7.91 9.66
N PHE A 48 -25.20 7.94 10.92
CA PHE A 48 -24.33 7.55 12.05
C PHE A 48 -23.80 6.10 11.90
N ILE A 49 -24.62 5.17 11.40
CA ILE A 49 -24.23 3.77 11.20
C ILE A 49 -23.39 3.63 9.92
N ARG A 50 -23.79 4.33 8.87
CA ARG A 50 -23.10 4.29 7.58
C ARG A 50 -21.68 4.86 7.63
N ASP A 51 -21.52 5.96 8.36
CA ASP A 51 -20.28 6.73 8.41
C ASP A 51 -19.37 6.28 9.58
N ALA A 52 -19.84 5.33 10.42
CA ALA A 52 -19.02 4.75 11.48
C ALA A 52 -17.86 3.95 10.90
N SER A 53 -16.66 4.27 11.34
CA SER A 53 -15.43 3.57 10.96
C SER A 53 -14.77 2.91 12.17
N ILE A 54 -14.01 1.86 11.88
CA ILE A 54 -13.18 1.13 12.82
C ILE A 54 -11.75 1.21 12.29
N GLU A 55 -10.83 1.69 13.10
CA GLU A 55 -9.42 1.68 12.79
C GLU A 55 -8.89 0.24 12.88
N LEU A 56 -8.22 -0.21 11.83
CA LEU A 56 -7.53 -1.48 11.76
C LEU A 56 -6.05 -1.27 12.00
N LYS A 57 -5.41 -2.28 12.59
CA LYS A 57 -3.95 -2.35 12.65
C LYS A 57 -3.36 -2.26 11.25
N GLY A 58 -2.14 -1.74 11.16
CA GLY A 58 -1.39 -1.68 9.92
C GLY A 58 -1.16 -3.04 9.28
N GLY A 59 -0.54 -3.03 8.11
CA GLY A 59 -0.28 -4.24 7.33
C GLY A 59 1.12 -4.29 6.78
N TYR A 60 1.49 -5.47 6.29
CA TYR A 60 2.78 -5.72 5.63
C TYR A 60 2.55 -6.23 4.23
N GLY A 61 3.53 -5.95 3.37
CA GLY A 61 3.49 -6.41 2.00
C GLY A 61 4.88 -6.54 1.39
N TYR A 62 4.88 -7.00 0.17
CA TYR A 62 6.07 -7.06 -0.68
C TYR A 62 5.65 -6.87 -2.13
N GLY A 63 6.58 -6.39 -2.95
CA GLY A 63 6.25 -6.11 -4.34
C GLY A 63 7.46 -5.89 -5.21
N ALA A 64 7.14 -5.53 -6.45
CA ALA A 64 8.12 -5.16 -7.44
C ALA A 64 7.71 -3.88 -8.17
N GLU A 65 8.69 -3.15 -8.64
CA GLU A 65 8.52 -1.92 -9.41
C GLU A 65 9.50 -1.93 -10.58
N VAL A 66 9.02 -1.56 -11.74
CA VAL A 66 9.82 -1.23 -12.91
C VAL A 66 9.80 0.28 -13.09
N THR A 67 10.97 0.87 -13.28
CA THR A 67 11.09 2.30 -13.57
C THR A 67 11.74 2.46 -14.94
N TYR A 68 11.25 3.42 -15.71
CA TYR A 68 11.79 3.81 -17.01
C TYR A 68 12.18 5.29 -17.01
N ASN A 69 13.43 5.58 -17.30
CA ASN A 69 13.95 6.93 -17.50
C ASN A 69 14.11 7.20 -19.00
N PRO A 70 13.27 8.07 -19.60
CA PRO A 70 13.34 8.37 -21.03
C PRO A 70 14.54 9.24 -21.41
N ASN A 71 15.23 9.88 -20.45
CA ASN A 71 16.34 10.83 -20.69
C ASN A 71 15.99 11.93 -21.71
N ILE A 72 14.74 12.43 -21.70
CA ILE A 72 14.23 13.36 -22.74
C ILE A 72 14.47 14.83 -22.35
N THR A 73 14.67 15.11 -21.05
CA THR A 73 14.74 16.47 -20.53
C THR A 73 15.94 16.65 -19.61
N ASP A 74 16.33 17.92 -19.38
CA ASP A 74 17.29 18.29 -18.32
C ASP A 74 16.78 17.94 -16.91
N PHE A 75 15.52 17.49 -16.80
CA PHE A 75 14.91 16.98 -15.58
C PHE A 75 15.00 15.46 -15.56
N ASP A 76 15.56 14.90 -14.49
CA ASP A 76 15.65 13.45 -14.27
C ASP A 76 14.29 12.90 -13.83
N VAL A 77 13.36 12.80 -14.79
CA VAL A 77 11.99 12.31 -14.58
C VAL A 77 11.88 10.87 -15.06
N MET A 78 11.32 10.03 -14.23
CA MET A 78 11.15 8.61 -14.46
C MET A 78 9.65 8.22 -14.38
N PHE A 79 9.23 7.31 -15.26
CA PHE A 79 7.94 6.63 -15.14
C PHE A 79 8.12 5.38 -14.28
N TYR A 80 7.16 5.09 -13.41
CA TYR A 80 7.15 3.84 -12.66
C TYR A 80 5.85 3.06 -12.85
N LEU A 81 5.98 1.74 -12.78
CA LEU A 81 4.88 0.78 -12.67
C LEU A 81 5.22 -0.16 -11.53
N SER A 82 4.36 -0.24 -10.52
CA SER A 82 4.57 -1.10 -9.37
C SER A 82 3.37 -2.00 -9.09
N SER A 83 3.65 -3.17 -8.55
CA SER A 83 2.65 -4.07 -8.00
C SER A 83 3.14 -4.60 -6.66
N GLU A 84 2.23 -4.69 -5.69
CA GLU A 84 2.55 -5.27 -4.39
C GLU A 84 1.46 -6.24 -3.94
N TYR A 85 1.81 -7.19 -3.10
CA TYR A 85 0.87 -7.95 -2.30
C TYR A 85 0.85 -7.36 -0.90
N LEU A 86 -0.31 -6.87 -0.47
CA LEU A 86 -0.50 -6.23 0.82
C LEU A 86 -1.50 -7.02 1.66
N LYS A 87 -1.11 -7.34 2.89
CA LYS A 87 -1.96 -7.99 3.88
C LYS A 87 -2.18 -7.08 5.08
N VAL A 88 -3.45 -6.80 5.38
CA VAL A 88 -3.91 -6.12 6.60
C VAL A 88 -4.73 -7.12 7.40
N LYS A 89 -4.37 -7.33 8.67
CA LYS A 89 -5.08 -8.25 9.55
C LYS A 89 -5.21 -7.64 10.94
N ASP A 90 -6.43 -7.67 11.48
CA ASP A 90 -6.70 -7.33 12.88
C ASP A 90 -7.58 -8.40 13.51
N ASP A 91 -7.12 -8.98 14.62
CA ASP A 91 -7.76 -10.06 15.37
C ASP A 91 -8.18 -9.65 16.80
N GLU A 92 -8.05 -8.36 17.12
CA GLU A 92 -8.42 -7.82 18.43
C GLU A 92 -9.73 -7.02 18.41
N LEU A 93 -10.42 -7.01 17.28
CA LEU A 93 -11.68 -6.27 17.13
C LEU A 93 -12.80 -6.90 17.97
N LEU A 94 -13.69 -6.06 18.49
CA LEU A 94 -14.83 -6.47 19.29
C LEU A 94 -16.13 -6.20 18.53
N LEU A 95 -16.98 -7.21 18.43
CA LEU A 95 -18.32 -7.12 17.87
C LEU A 95 -19.34 -7.36 18.98
N ARG A 96 -20.29 -6.43 19.09
CA ARG A 96 -21.40 -6.56 20.01
C ARG A 96 -22.61 -7.14 19.29
N PHE A 97 -23.11 -8.24 19.80
CA PHE A 97 -24.37 -8.85 19.40
C PHE A 97 -25.44 -8.50 20.41
N GLU A 98 -26.61 -8.14 19.92
CA GLU A 98 -27.78 -7.85 20.75
C GLU A 98 -28.99 -8.57 20.20
N ASN A 99 -29.80 -9.12 21.10
CA ASN A 99 -31.17 -9.57 20.86
C ASN A 99 -32.08 -9.06 21.98
N ASP A 100 -33.36 -9.33 21.89
CA ASP A 100 -34.37 -8.82 22.85
C ASP A 100 -34.11 -9.21 24.33
N SER A 101 -33.24 -10.21 24.56
CA SER A 101 -33.06 -10.81 25.90
C SER A 101 -31.60 -10.77 26.39
N ALA A 102 -30.64 -10.55 25.52
CA ALA A 102 -29.23 -10.66 25.87
C ALA A 102 -28.31 -9.79 24.95
N SER A 103 -27.19 -9.42 25.52
CA SER A 103 -26.09 -8.78 24.78
C SER A 103 -24.78 -9.54 25.02
N SER A 104 -24.02 -9.77 23.97
CA SER A 104 -22.73 -10.45 24.05
C SER A 104 -21.68 -9.71 23.23
N VAL A 105 -20.47 -9.64 23.78
CA VAL A 105 -19.31 -9.05 23.07
C VAL A 105 -18.35 -10.17 22.71
N VAL A 106 -18.00 -10.28 21.44
CA VAL A 106 -17.16 -11.36 20.91
C VAL A 106 -16.01 -10.76 20.12
N ARG A 107 -14.84 -11.36 20.22
CA ARG A 107 -13.70 -11.03 19.35
C ARG A 107 -13.96 -11.53 17.94
N PHE A 108 -13.60 -10.72 16.97
CA PHE A 108 -13.62 -11.10 15.57
C PHE A 108 -12.33 -10.68 14.86
N THR A 109 -12.07 -11.35 13.76
CA THR A 109 -10.90 -11.08 12.93
C THR A 109 -11.34 -10.48 11.61
N GLU A 110 -10.69 -9.41 11.20
CA GLU A 110 -10.74 -8.85 9.86
C GLU A 110 -9.42 -9.11 9.15
N GLU A 111 -9.50 -9.64 7.96
CA GLU A 111 -8.34 -9.87 7.09
C GLU A 111 -8.61 -9.36 5.68
N TYR A 112 -7.70 -8.54 5.17
CA TYR A 112 -7.69 -8.04 3.80
C TYR A 112 -6.40 -8.46 3.12
N ASN A 113 -6.54 -9.08 1.95
CA ASN A 113 -5.45 -9.41 1.05
C ASN A 113 -5.66 -8.62 -0.23
N MET A 114 -4.72 -7.76 -0.58
CA MET A 114 -4.86 -6.81 -1.69
C MET A 114 -3.68 -6.89 -2.64
N LEU A 115 -3.97 -6.62 -3.91
CA LEU A 115 -3.00 -6.49 -4.99
C LEU A 115 -3.13 -5.08 -5.60
N PRO A 116 -2.46 -4.07 -5.05
CA PRO A 116 -2.30 -2.76 -5.68
C PRO A 116 -1.50 -2.87 -6.98
N LEU A 117 -1.97 -2.17 -8.01
CA LEU A 117 -1.24 -1.91 -9.25
C LEU A 117 -1.19 -0.40 -9.44
N GLU A 118 -0.02 0.19 -9.36
CA GLU A 118 0.18 1.64 -9.36
C GLU A 118 1.13 2.07 -10.48
N ALA A 119 0.83 3.20 -11.11
CA ALA A 119 1.69 3.83 -12.11
C ALA A 119 1.78 5.33 -11.85
N GLY A 120 2.92 5.93 -12.19
CA GLY A 120 3.14 7.36 -11.97
C GLY A 120 4.49 7.85 -12.42
N LEU A 121 4.88 8.98 -11.85
CA LEU A 121 6.11 9.68 -12.14
C LEU A 121 6.95 9.85 -10.88
N LYS A 122 8.26 9.76 -11.02
CA LYS A 122 9.26 10.10 -10.01
C LYS A 122 10.22 11.13 -10.62
N TRP A 123 10.62 12.09 -9.82
CA TRP A 123 11.58 13.11 -10.18
C TRP A 123 12.72 13.15 -9.18
N ASN A 124 13.96 12.92 -9.67
CA ASN A 124 15.14 13.07 -8.84
C ASN A 124 15.44 14.55 -8.66
N LEU A 125 15.56 14.97 -7.39
CA LEU A 125 15.81 16.38 -7.06
C LEU A 125 17.26 16.78 -7.40
N PRO A 126 17.50 18.05 -7.78
CA PRO A 126 18.84 18.54 -8.14
C PRO A 126 19.87 18.49 -6.99
N VAL A 127 19.39 18.37 -5.74
CA VAL A 127 20.25 18.21 -4.56
C VAL A 127 20.84 16.81 -4.42
N SER A 128 20.48 15.90 -5.32
CA SER A 128 21.01 14.54 -5.38
C SER A 128 22.50 14.55 -5.66
N THR A 129 23.20 13.62 -5.04
CA THR A 129 24.62 13.34 -5.32
C THR A 129 24.73 12.06 -6.14
N GLU A 130 25.92 11.67 -6.51
CA GLU A 130 26.15 10.42 -7.25
C GLU A 130 25.74 9.17 -6.47
N ARG A 131 26.01 9.15 -5.18
CA ARG A 131 25.67 8.01 -4.33
C ARG A 131 24.31 8.09 -3.70
N PHE A 132 23.74 9.28 -3.58
CA PHE A 132 22.44 9.50 -2.95
C PHE A 132 21.54 10.26 -3.91
N LYS A 133 20.44 9.66 -4.27
CA LYS A 133 19.39 10.35 -5.03
C LYS A 133 18.17 10.53 -4.12
N ILE A 134 17.72 11.78 -4.05
CA ILE A 134 16.48 12.13 -3.37
C ILE A 134 15.45 12.35 -4.46
N PHE A 135 14.31 11.71 -4.34
CA PHE A 135 13.24 11.82 -5.30
C PHE A 135 11.90 12.11 -4.65
N ILE A 136 11.04 12.77 -5.41
CA ILE A 136 9.62 12.94 -5.12
C ILE A 136 8.82 12.41 -6.28
N GLY A 137 7.55 12.13 -6.06
CA GLY A 137 6.71 11.64 -7.14
C GLY A 137 5.25 11.52 -6.74
N GLY A 138 4.49 10.94 -7.65
CA GLY A 138 3.10 10.64 -7.44
C GLY A 138 2.52 9.85 -8.59
N GLY A 139 1.31 9.33 -8.35
CA GLY A 139 0.66 8.48 -9.32
C GLY A 139 -0.75 8.12 -8.95
N ALA A 140 -1.30 7.18 -9.70
CA ALA A 140 -2.60 6.59 -9.49
C ALA A 140 -2.52 5.07 -9.55
N GLY A 141 -3.52 4.39 -9.00
CA GLY A 141 -3.52 2.94 -8.98
C GLY A 141 -4.90 2.33 -8.89
N LEU A 142 -4.92 1.03 -9.13
CA LEU A 142 -6.07 0.17 -8.98
C LEU A 142 -5.78 -0.88 -7.91
N TYR A 143 -6.74 -1.10 -7.03
CA TYR A 143 -6.65 -2.04 -5.92
C TYR A 143 -7.62 -3.18 -6.12
N PHE A 144 -7.10 -4.37 -6.18
CA PHE A 144 -7.87 -5.61 -6.23
C PHE A 144 -7.66 -6.33 -4.90
N GLY A 145 -8.71 -6.90 -4.32
CA GLY A 145 -8.51 -7.54 -3.04
C GLY A 145 -9.63 -8.45 -2.59
N ASN A 146 -9.37 -9.12 -1.49
CA ASN A 146 -10.24 -10.02 -0.79
C ASN A 146 -10.38 -9.60 0.65
N ARG A 147 -11.59 -9.68 1.18
CA ARG A 147 -11.90 -9.57 2.59
C ARG A 147 -12.32 -10.92 3.15
N LYS A 148 -11.93 -11.18 4.39
CA LYS A 148 -12.43 -12.29 5.19
C LYS A 148 -12.69 -11.79 6.60
N ARG A 149 -13.94 -11.89 7.06
CA ARG A 149 -14.32 -11.69 8.46
C ARG A 149 -14.54 -13.04 9.10
N SER A 150 -14.06 -13.22 10.32
CA SER A 150 -14.27 -14.46 11.08
C SER A 150 -14.72 -14.14 12.50
N VAL A 151 -15.79 -14.78 12.93
CA VAL A 151 -16.37 -14.70 14.28
C VAL A 151 -16.41 -16.11 14.84
N GLY A 152 -15.46 -16.45 15.71
CA GLY A 152 -15.29 -17.83 16.16
C GLY A 152 -15.09 -18.79 14.98
N PRO A 153 -15.91 -19.86 14.84
CA PRO A 153 -15.80 -20.82 13.75
C PRO A 153 -16.44 -20.33 12.43
N TYR A 154 -17.19 -19.23 12.46
CA TYR A 154 -17.94 -18.72 11.32
C TYR A 154 -17.11 -17.72 10.52
N SER A 155 -17.18 -17.80 9.19
CA SER A 155 -16.45 -16.88 8.31
C SER A 155 -17.34 -16.36 7.19
N THR A 156 -16.91 -15.24 6.61
CA THR A 156 -17.56 -14.69 5.41
C THR A 156 -16.95 -15.22 4.14
N SER A 157 -17.81 -15.41 3.13
CA SER A 157 -17.43 -15.62 1.75
C SER A 157 -17.81 -14.40 0.90
N ALA A 158 -17.02 -14.14 -0.15
CA ALA A 158 -17.27 -12.97 -1.00
C ALA A 158 -18.41 -13.22 -1.98
N ILE A 159 -19.30 -12.24 -2.09
CA ILE A 159 -20.34 -12.17 -3.11
C ILE A 159 -19.87 -11.29 -4.26
N SER A 160 -19.37 -10.09 -3.96
CA SER A 160 -18.98 -9.10 -4.94
C SER A 160 -17.83 -8.22 -4.43
N ARG A 161 -16.99 -7.78 -5.34
CA ARG A 161 -15.85 -6.88 -5.07
C ARG A 161 -15.75 -5.86 -6.17
N LYS A 162 -15.45 -4.62 -5.78
CA LYS A 162 -15.14 -3.56 -6.72
C LYS A 162 -13.66 -3.23 -6.63
N ALA A 163 -13.02 -3.07 -7.77
CA ALA A 163 -11.68 -2.51 -7.80
C ALA A 163 -11.69 -1.12 -7.17
N GLY A 164 -10.76 -0.87 -6.26
CA GLY A 164 -10.54 0.44 -5.69
C GLY A 164 -9.69 1.30 -6.62
N VAL A 165 -9.89 2.60 -6.56
CA VAL A 165 -9.04 3.59 -7.23
C VAL A 165 -8.23 4.31 -6.17
N SER A 166 -6.98 4.64 -6.46
CA SER A 166 -6.11 5.37 -5.55
C SER A 166 -5.38 6.50 -6.25
N MET A 167 -5.03 7.50 -5.46
CA MET A 167 -3.99 8.49 -5.77
C MET A 167 -2.89 8.39 -4.72
N ASN A 168 -1.66 8.68 -5.11
CA ASN A 168 -0.54 8.68 -4.18
C ASN A 168 0.43 9.81 -4.48
N VAL A 169 1.11 10.25 -3.41
CA VAL A 169 2.32 11.07 -3.47
C VAL A 169 3.41 10.33 -2.72
N LEU A 170 4.64 10.47 -3.17
CA LEU A 170 5.76 9.76 -2.59
C LEU A 170 7.01 10.63 -2.52
N ALA A 171 7.86 10.30 -1.57
CA ALA A 171 9.21 10.82 -1.45
C ALA A 171 10.13 9.67 -1.06
N GLY A 172 11.38 9.72 -1.50
CA GLY A 172 12.30 8.65 -1.17
C GLY A 172 13.75 9.03 -1.33
N LEU A 173 14.56 8.11 -0.84
CA LEU A 173 16.01 8.16 -0.89
C LEU A 173 16.52 6.87 -1.51
N GLU A 174 17.41 7.00 -2.47
CA GLU A 174 18.12 5.90 -3.10
C GLU A 174 19.62 6.03 -2.84
N TYR A 175 20.22 4.96 -2.32
CA TYR A 175 21.65 4.86 -2.05
C TYR A 175 22.30 3.85 -2.98
N PHE A 176 23.21 4.27 -3.81
CA PHE A 176 23.99 3.43 -4.71
C PHE A 176 25.12 2.73 -3.95
N ALA A 177 24.96 1.44 -3.70
CA ALA A 177 26.00 0.59 -3.12
C ALA A 177 27.05 0.26 -4.18
N GLU A 178 26.59 -0.02 -5.40
CA GLU A 178 27.39 -0.28 -6.58
C GLU A 178 26.81 0.45 -7.82
N ARG A 179 27.51 0.43 -8.93
CA ARG A 179 27.08 1.10 -10.15
C ARG A 179 25.68 0.67 -10.62
N ASN A 180 25.36 -0.59 -10.49
CA ASN A 180 24.12 -1.18 -10.97
C ASN A 180 23.18 -1.62 -9.83
N LEU A 181 23.57 -1.40 -8.58
CA LEU A 181 22.80 -1.85 -7.42
C LEU A 181 22.61 -0.72 -6.42
N SER A 182 21.37 -0.45 -6.06
CA SER A 182 21.02 0.54 -5.05
C SER A 182 20.03 0.01 -4.01
N LEU A 183 20.05 0.64 -2.84
CA LEU A 183 19.05 0.50 -1.80
C LEU A 183 18.08 1.67 -1.89
N ASN A 184 16.78 1.39 -1.80
CA ASN A 184 15.73 2.37 -1.88
C ASN A 184 14.91 2.40 -0.61
N PHE A 185 14.69 3.61 -0.08
CA PHE A 185 13.75 3.90 1.00
C PHE A 185 12.70 4.84 0.46
N GLU A 186 11.42 4.46 0.59
CA GLU A 186 10.31 5.25 0.07
C GLU A 186 9.25 5.42 1.14
N PHE A 187 8.83 6.65 1.30
CA PHE A 187 7.68 7.06 2.05
C PHE A 187 6.59 7.43 1.03
N LYS A 188 5.42 6.82 1.15
CA LYS A 188 4.28 7.07 0.27
C LYS A 188 3.05 7.38 1.10
N PHE A 189 2.41 8.48 0.80
CA PHE A 189 1.06 8.76 1.24
C PHE A 189 0.10 8.38 0.14
N ARG A 190 -0.92 7.61 0.46
CA ARG A 190 -1.92 7.14 -0.50
C ARG A 190 -3.32 7.23 0.07
N GLU A 191 -4.26 7.54 -0.79
CA GLU A 191 -5.69 7.46 -0.53
C GLU A 191 -6.27 6.41 -1.46
N ALA A 192 -6.76 5.31 -0.90
CA ALA A 192 -7.38 4.24 -1.65
C ALA A 192 -8.64 3.76 -0.95
N SER A 193 -9.68 3.45 -1.71
CA SER A 193 -10.90 2.85 -1.16
C SER A 193 -11.23 1.56 -1.91
N PHE A 194 -11.60 0.53 -1.15
CA PHE A 194 -11.99 -0.77 -1.67
C PHE A 194 -13.32 -1.19 -1.07
N GLU A 195 -14.33 -1.47 -1.91
CA GLU A 195 -15.65 -1.92 -1.47
C GLU A 195 -15.80 -3.43 -1.65
N SER A 196 -16.37 -4.09 -0.64
CA SER A 196 -16.72 -5.50 -0.70
C SER A 196 -18.14 -5.74 -0.21
N GLN A 197 -18.76 -6.78 -0.77
CA GLN A 197 -19.99 -7.38 -0.31
C GLN A 197 -19.70 -8.83 0.00
N ASP A 198 -19.91 -9.19 1.26
CA ASP A 198 -19.60 -10.51 1.77
C ASP A 198 -20.84 -11.11 2.44
N ARG A 199 -20.88 -12.42 2.57
CA ARG A 199 -21.94 -13.16 3.25
C ARG A 199 -21.33 -14.14 4.24
N PHE A 200 -21.90 -14.21 5.45
CA PHE A 200 -21.60 -15.28 6.37
C PHE A 200 -22.20 -16.60 5.87
N ASP A 201 -21.51 -17.69 6.14
CA ASP A 201 -21.94 -19.03 5.78
C ASP A 201 -23.19 -19.48 6.55
N VAL A 202 -23.56 -18.71 7.60
CA VAL A 202 -24.73 -18.93 8.46
C VAL A 202 -25.52 -17.63 8.63
N ASP A 203 -26.84 -17.75 8.82
CA ASP A 203 -27.71 -16.59 9.06
C ASP A 203 -27.88 -16.28 10.56
N TYR A 204 -27.44 -17.20 11.45
CA TYR A 204 -27.46 -17.00 12.90
C TYR A 204 -26.29 -17.71 13.57
N VAL A 205 -25.85 -17.17 14.69
CA VAL A 205 -24.78 -17.74 15.53
C VAL A 205 -25.26 -17.99 16.94
N ASN A 206 -24.78 -19.07 17.58
CA ASN A 206 -24.99 -19.33 18.97
C ASN A 206 -23.78 -18.90 19.80
N ILE A 207 -23.96 -17.95 20.70
CA ILE A 207 -22.92 -17.42 21.57
C ILE A 207 -23.39 -17.57 23.00
N ASN A 208 -22.70 -18.39 23.78
CA ASN A 208 -23.03 -18.65 25.19
C ASN A 208 -24.49 -19.08 25.43
N GLY A 209 -25.05 -19.88 24.50
CA GLY A 209 -26.45 -20.36 24.59
C GLY A 209 -27.51 -19.42 24.02
N ASN A 210 -27.13 -18.20 23.62
CA ASN A 210 -28.02 -17.24 22.98
C ASN A 210 -27.83 -17.23 21.47
N VAL A 211 -28.93 -17.17 20.73
CA VAL A 211 -28.95 -17.11 19.27
C VAL A 211 -29.04 -15.65 18.83
N TYR A 212 -28.11 -15.26 17.94
CA TYR A 212 -28.07 -13.93 17.35
C TYR A 212 -28.15 -14.03 15.84
N ASN A 213 -28.90 -13.13 15.22
CA ASN A 213 -28.95 -13.03 13.76
C ASN A 213 -27.66 -12.37 13.22
N MET A 214 -27.19 -12.85 12.08
CA MET A 214 -26.08 -12.26 11.34
C MET A 214 -26.62 -11.33 10.26
N ASP A 215 -25.99 -10.16 10.15
CA ASP A 215 -26.26 -9.26 9.03
C ASP A 215 -25.76 -9.91 7.74
N ASN A 216 -26.68 -10.30 6.87
CA ASN A 216 -26.40 -10.89 5.57
C ASN A 216 -27.20 -10.19 4.46
N PRO A 217 -26.55 -9.67 3.42
CA PRO A 217 -25.10 -9.54 3.21
C PRO A 217 -24.46 -8.36 3.96
N VAL A 218 -23.17 -8.48 4.26
CA VAL A 218 -22.35 -7.41 4.86
C VAL A 218 -21.75 -6.54 3.74
N TYR A 219 -22.03 -5.25 3.79
CA TYR A 219 -21.44 -4.26 2.88
C TYR A 219 -20.40 -3.45 3.62
N SER A 220 -19.20 -3.38 3.09
CA SER A 220 -18.11 -2.63 3.73
C SER A 220 -17.25 -1.89 2.73
N ARG A 221 -16.56 -0.88 3.23
CA ARG A 221 -15.52 -0.14 2.54
C ARG A 221 -14.27 -0.11 3.42
N LEU A 222 -13.16 -0.55 2.86
CA LEU A 222 -11.84 -0.35 3.44
C LEU A 222 -11.24 0.92 2.85
N LEU A 223 -10.84 1.83 3.71
CA LEU A 223 -10.08 3.03 3.37
C LEU A 223 -8.63 2.78 3.78
N ILE A 224 -7.71 2.95 2.84
CA ILE A 224 -6.27 2.88 3.08
C ILE A 224 -5.74 4.28 2.81
N ASP A 225 -5.86 5.13 3.79
CA ASP A 225 -5.43 6.53 3.82
C ASP A 225 -4.15 6.73 4.64
N GLY A 226 -3.48 5.62 4.93
CA GLY A 226 -2.30 5.58 5.77
C GLY A 226 -0.99 5.86 5.03
N THR A 227 0.03 6.02 5.85
CA THR A 227 1.41 6.11 5.43
C THR A 227 1.95 4.72 5.08
N ARG A 228 2.61 4.62 3.94
CA ARG A 228 3.36 3.44 3.53
C ARG A 228 4.85 3.73 3.60
N LEU A 229 5.56 2.90 4.33
CA LEU A 229 7.02 2.86 4.35
C LEU A 229 7.49 1.64 3.56
N SER A 230 8.48 1.79 2.71
CA SER A 230 9.08 0.66 2.00
C SER A 230 10.60 0.74 1.98
N ILE A 231 11.21 -0.44 1.98
CA ILE A 231 12.63 -0.65 1.77
C ILE A 231 12.79 -1.66 0.64
N GLY A 232 13.68 -1.37 -0.29
CA GLY A 232 13.89 -2.24 -1.45
C GLY A 232 15.30 -2.19 -1.99
N MET A 233 15.55 -3.11 -2.89
CA MET A 233 16.78 -3.17 -3.70
C MET A 233 16.41 -2.92 -5.15
N LYS A 234 17.18 -2.06 -5.82
CA LYS A 234 17.04 -1.75 -7.26
C LYS A 234 18.25 -2.24 -8.02
N TYR A 235 17.98 -2.81 -9.18
CA TYR A 235 18.99 -3.12 -10.18
C TYR A 235 18.78 -2.23 -11.42
N HIS A 236 19.87 -1.62 -11.87
CA HIS A 236 19.90 -0.68 -13.00
C HIS A 236 20.52 -1.38 -14.22
N PHE A 237 19.78 -1.40 -15.34
CA PHE A 237 20.20 -2.05 -16.60
C PHE A 237 20.88 -1.07 -17.55
#